data_9e7cd59ec38a1498149a02c5a349e57f
#
_entry.id   9e7cd59ec38a1498149a02c5a349e57f
#
_cell.length_a   1.000
_cell.length_b   1.000
_cell.length_c   1.000
_cell.angle_alpha   90.00
_cell.angle_beta   90.00
_cell.angle_gamma   90.00
#
_symmetry.space_group_name_H-M   'P 1'
#
loop_
_entity.id
_entity.type
_entity.pdbx_description
1 polymer ?
#
loop_
_entity_poly.entity_id
_entity_poly.type
_entity_poly.pdbx_seq_one_letter_code
_entity_poly.pdbx_strand_id
1 'polypeptide(L)'
;MLIKLPTEKTVSAAADALQAAVKANHFGVMQVHNLQETMVKKGVEFAQECLIFEVCQPQQAKKVLDENMSVSTALPCRISIYEEGGKTILATLKPTTLLALFDTPQLKSVAQEVEDTIVKIMKEAASG
;
A
#
# COMPACT_ATOMS: atom_id res chain seq x y z
N MET A 1 4.33 12.30 -5.44
CA MET A 1 3.97 10.99 -6.01
C MET A 1 4.14 9.85 -5.00
N LEU A 2 5.28 9.73 -4.38
CA LEU A 2 5.60 8.65 -3.45
C LEU A 2 5.55 9.13 -2.00
N ILE A 3 4.94 8.33 -1.14
CA ILE A 3 4.95 8.56 0.30
C ILE A 3 5.86 7.50 0.91
N LYS A 4 6.89 7.92 1.65
CA LYS A 4 7.83 7.02 2.32
C LYS A 4 7.93 7.39 3.79
N LEU A 5 7.79 6.41 4.67
CA LEU A 5 7.91 6.60 6.11
C LEU A 5 8.93 5.59 6.67
N PRO A 6 9.96 6.07 7.38
CA PRO A 6 10.90 5.15 8.04
C PRO A 6 10.33 4.68 9.37
N THR A 7 10.77 3.51 9.82
CA THR A 7 10.43 3.00 11.14
C THR A 7 11.63 2.27 11.73
N GLU A 8 11.69 2.26 13.06
CA GLU A 8 12.72 1.50 13.77
C GLU A 8 12.37 0.02 13.90
N LYS A 9 11.14 -0.35 13.52
CA LYS A 9 10.71 -1.74 13.56
C LYS A 9 11.43 -2.58 12.51
N THR A 10 11.53 -3.88 12.76
CA THR A 10 11.98 -4.81 11.71
C THR A 10 10.89 -4.90 10.64
N VAL A 11 11.24 -5.43 9.47
CA VAL A 11 10.25 -5.66 8.40
C VAL A 11 9.10 -6.52 8.94
N SER A 12 9.41 -7.58 9.67
CA SER A 12 8.39 -8.47 10.24
C SER A 12 7.47 -7.74 11.22
N ALA A 13 8.04 -6.94 12.12
CA ALA A 13 7.24 -6.20 13.09
C ALA A 13 6.40 -5.12 12.42
N ALA A 14 6.95 -4.44 11.41
CA ALA A 14 6.22 -3.45 10.64
C ALA A 14 5.07 -4.09 9.87
N ALA A 15 5.29 -5.29 9.33
CA ALA A 15 4.24 -6.04 8.63
C ALA A 15 3.07 -6.37 9.56
N ASP A 16 3.35 -6.83 10.76
CA ASP A 16 2.31 -7.12 11.75
C ASP A 16 1.55 -5.85 12.14
N ALA A 17 2.28 -4.77 12.37
CA ALA A 17 1.67 -3.48 12.71
C ALA A 17 0.82 -2.94 11.56
N LEU A 18 1.26 -3.13 10.32
CA LEU A 18 0.51 -2.71 9.14
C LEU A 18 -0.81 -3.46 9.03
N GLN A 19 -0.79 -4.77 9.22
CA GLN A 19 -2.02 -5.56 9.16
C GLN A 19 -3.03 -5.11 10.21
N ALA A 20 -2.56 -4.84 11.43
CA ALA A 20 -3.42 -4.34 12.50
C ALA A 20 -4.01 -2.98 12.16
N ALA A 21 -3.18 -2.08 11.62
CA ALA A 21 -3.64 -0.73 11.25
C ALA A 21 -4.63 -0.75 10.09
N VAL A 22 -4.41 -1.61 9.10
CA VAL A 22 -5.32 -1.80 7.97
C VAL A 22 -6.70 -2.19 8.48
N LYS A 23 -6.75 -3.19 9.35
CA LYS A 23 -8.00 -3.67 9.92
C LYS A 23 -8.68 -2.61 10.79
N ALA A 24 -7.91 -1.91 11.61
CA ALA A 24 -8.44 -0.87 12.49
C ALA A 24 -9.06 0.29 11.72
N ASN A 25 -8.63 0.51 10.49
CA ASN A 25 -9.14 1.58 9.63
C ASN A 25 -10.12 1.07 8.57
N HIS A 26 -10.67 -0.12 8.78
CA HIS A 26 -11.73 -0.71 7.95
C HIS A 26 -11.32 -1.00 6.50
N PHE A 27 -10.03 -1.16 6.27
CA PHE A 27 -9.50 -1.70 5.03
C PHE A 27 -9.26 -3.19 5.24
N GLY A 28 -9.08 -3.91 4.15
CA GLY A 28 -8.72 -5.32 4.18
C GLY A 28 -7.42 -5.57 3.44
N VAL A 29 -6.65 -6.54 3.90
CA VAL A 29 -5.48 -7.03 3.18
C VAL A 29 -5.98 -8.10 2.22
N MET A 30 -5.82 -7.85 0.91
CA MET A 30 -6.24 -8.79 -0.12
C MET A 30 -5.17 -9.84 -0.38
N GLN A 31 -3.92 -9.42 -0.37
CA GLN A 31 -2.80 -10.31 -0.64
C GLN A 31 -1.51 -9.69 -0.13
N VAL A 32 -0.56 -10.56 0.23
CA VAL A 32 0.79 -10.15 0.60
C VAL A 32 1.77 -10.87 -0.32
N HIS A 33 2.62 -10.10 -0.99
CA HIS A 33 3.66 -10.65 -1.85
C HIS A 33 5.00 -10.53 -1.13
N ASN A 34 5.69 -11.65 -0.97
CA ASN A 34 7.06 -11.65 -0.47
C ASN A 34 7.99 -11.79 -1.68
N LEU A 35 8.55 -10.67 -2.13
CA LEU A 35 9.37 -10.68 -3.34
C LEU A 35 10.69 -11.42 -3.17
N GLN A 36 11.29 -11.38 -1.99
CA GLN A 36 12.50 -12.13 -1.72
C GLN A 36 12.25 -13.63 -1.91
N GLU A 37 11.17 -14.13 -1.30
CA GLU A 37 10.80 -15.52 -1.39
C GLU A 37 10.47 -15.92 -2.83
N THR A 38 9.73 -15.07 -3.52
CA THR A 38 9.35 -15.32 -4.92
C THR A 38 10.58 -15.45 -5.82
N MET A 39 11.54 -14.54 -5.65
CA MET A 39 12.75 -14.57 -6.48
C MET A 39 13.62 -15.78 -6.17
N VAL A 40 13.79 -16.12 -4.90
CA VAL A 40 14.56 -17.28 -4.49
C VAL A 40 13.95 -18.57 -5.05
N LYS A 41 12.64 -18.70 -5.02
CA LYS A 41 11.94 -19.85 -5.59
C LYS A 41 12.16 -20.00 -7.08
N LYS A 42 12.39 -18.89 -7.78
CA LYS A 42 12.64 -18.90 -9.22
C LYS A 42 14.12 -18.95 -9.57
N GLY A 43 14.97 -19.22 -8.58
CA GLY A 43 16.40 -19.36 -8.79
C GLY A 43 17.14 -18.04 -8.92
N VAL A 44 16.55 -16.94 -8.52
CA VAL A 44 17.18 -15.61 -8.56
C VAL A 44 17.59 -15.22 -7.15
N GLU A 45 18.86 -14.87 -6.97
CA GLU A 45 19.34 -14.40 -5.67
C GLU A 45 18.80 -13.02 -5.39
N PHE A 46 18.21 -12.85 -4.20
CA PHE A 46 17.70 -11.56 -3.77
C PHE A 46 17.73 -11.55 -2.24
N ALA A 47 18.66 -10.78 -1.68
CA ALA A 47 18.92 -10.81 -0.24
C ALA A 47 18.04 -9.85 0.57
N GLN A 48 17.46 -8.83 -0.07
CA GLN A 48 16.69 -7.83 0.65
C GLN A 48 15.28 -8.30 0.94
N GLU A 49 14.79 -8.03 2.15
CA GLU A 49 13.41 -8.26 2.48
C GLU A 49 12.54 -7.21 1.80
N CYS A 50 11.49 -7.67 1.14
CA CYS A 50 10.55 -6.78 0.47
C CYS A 50 9.17 -7.44 0.46
N LEU A 51 8.23 -6.82 1.16
CA LEU A 51 6.84 -7.27 1.19
C LEU A 51 5.97 -6.22 0.52
N ILE A 52 4.99 -6.69 -0.26
CA ILE A 52 4.00 -5.81 -0.87
C ILE A 52 2.63 -6.23 -0.37
N PHE A 53 1.93 -5.31 0.28
CA PHE A 53 0.57 -5.53 0.78
C PHE A 53 -0.42 -4.90 -0.18
N GLU A 54 -1.32 -5.71 -0.74
CA GLU A 54 -2.43 -5.20 -1.52
C GLU A 54 -3.59 -4.98 -0.56
N VAL A 55 -4.02 -3.73 -0.45
CA VAL A 55 -5.08 -3.34 0.49
C VAL A 55 -6.23 -2.69 -0.25
N CYS A 56 -7.43 -2.88 0.27
CA CYS A 56 -8.63 -2.37 -0.38
C CYS A 56 -9.71 -2.08 0.65
N GLN A 57 -10.45 -1.01 0.37
CA GLN A 57 -11.71 -0.72 1.04
C GLN A 57 -12.78 -0.90 -0.03
N PRO A 58 -13.59 -1.99 0.05
CA PRO A 58 -14.48 -2.37 -1.06
C PRO A 58 -15.47 -1.29 -1.50
N GLN A 59 -16.01 -0.52 -0.55
CA GLN A 59 -16.98 0.52 -0.86
C GLN A 59 -16.34 1.66 -1.63
N GLN A 60 -15.10 2.02 -1.30
CA GLN A 60 -14.37 3.03 -2.04
C GLN A 60 -13.96 2.53 -3.42
N ALA A 61 -13.55 1.27 -3.50
CA ALA A 61 -13.21 0.65 -4.79
C ALA A 61 -14.42 0.66 -5.72
N LYS A 62 -15.60 0.32 -5.19
CA LYS A 62 -16.83 0.35 -5.98
C LYS A 62 -17.12 1.75 -6.53
N LYS A 63 -16.97 2.77 -5.70
CA LYS A 63 -17.20 4.16 -6.13
C LYS A 63 -16.34 4.54 -7.33
N VAL A 64 -15.03 4.22 -7.27
CA VAL A 64 -14.15 4.58 -8.39
C VAL A 64 -14.41 3.75 -9.63
N LEU A 65 -14.70 2.46 -9.46
CA LEU A 65 -14.98 1.58 -10.61
C LEU A 65 -16.30 1.93 -11.29
N ASP A 66 -17.29 2.36 -10.51
CA ASP A 66 -18.56 2.82 -11.08
C ASP A 66 -18.37 4.05 -11.97
N GLU A 67 -17.40 4.90 -11.65
CA GLU A 67 -17.10 6.09 -12.46
C GLU A 67 -16.24 5.76 -13.68
N ASN A 68 -15.30 4.82 -13.55
CA ASN A 68 -14.38 4.50 -14.63
C ASN A 68 -13.75 3.12 -14.40
N MET A 69 -14.21 2.12 -15.15
CA MET A 69 -13.71 0.75 -15.01
C MET A 69 -12.22 0.61 -15.31
N SER A 70 -11.65 1.51 -16.13
CA SER A 70 -10.22 1.42 -16.44
C SER A 70 -9.34 1.69 -15.22
N VAL A 71 -9.90 2.28 -14.15
CA VAL A 71 -9.18 2.47 -12.89
C VAL A 71 -8.75 1.13 -12.29
N SER A 72 -9.39 0.03 -12.70
CA SER A 72 -9.00 -1.32 -12.25
C SER A 72 -7.52 -1.61 -12.51
N THR A 73 -6.90 -0.94 -13.49
CA THR A 73 -5.48 -1.12 -13.76
C THR A 73 -4.58 -0.53 -12.66
N ALA A 74 -5.13 0.36 -11.83
CA ALA A 74 -4.41 0.99 -10.72
C ALA A 74 -4.85 0.47 -9.35
N LEU A 75 -5.72 -0.53 -9.33
CA LEU A 75 -6.20 -1.13 -8.08
C LEU A 75 -5.68 -2.56 -7.95
N PRO A 76 -5.59 -3.10 -6.73
CA PRO A 76 -5.82 -2.43 -5.46
C PRO A 76 -4.64 -1.52 -5.08
N CYS A 77 -4.82 -0.73 -4.01
CA CYS A 77 -3.72 0.07 -3.46
C CYS A 77 -2.64 -0.85 -2.90
N ARG A 78 -1.40 -0.42 -2.99
CA ARG A 78 -0.26 -1.21 -2.50
C ARG A 78 0.55 -0.42 -1.50
N ILE A 79 0.99 -1.12 -0.45
CA ILE A 79 1.91 -0.57 0.53
C ILE A 79 3.10 -1.53 0.59
N SER A 80 4.30 -1.03 0.31
CA SER A 80 5.52 -1.83 0.38
C SER A 80 6.20 -1.66 1.70
N ILE A 81 6.82 -2.72 2.21
CA ILE A 81 7.70 -2.67 3.36
C ILE A 81 9.02 -3.29 2.95
N TYR A 82 10.11 -2.54 3.07
CA TYR A 82 11.42 -3.01 2.66
C TYR A 82 12.53 -2.36 3.48
N GLU A 83 13.74 -2.88 3.37
CA GLU A 83 14.90 -2.30 4.01
C GLU A 83 15.65 -1.41 3.04
N GLU A 84 16.09 -0.25 3.52
CA GLU A 84 16.89 0.68 2.74
C GLU A 84 17.81 1.45 3.70
N GLY A 85 19.11 1.36 3.46
CA GLY A 85 20.08 2.08 4.30
C GLY A 85 20.04 1.66 5.77
N GLY A 86 19.75 0.40 6.04
CA GLY A 86 19.70 -0.12 7.41
C GLY A 86 18.41 0.21 8.15
N LYS A 87 17.43 0.79 7.47
CA LYS A 87 16.13 1.12 8.06
C LYS A 87 15.03 0.41 7.33
N THR A 88 13.92 0.19 8.04
CA THR A 88 12.69 -0.32 7.43
C THR A 88 11.87 0.85 6.92
N ILE A 89 11.42 0.76 5.70
CA ILE A 89 10.64 1.80 5.02
C ILE A 89 9.27 1.24 4.67
N LEU A 90 8.23 2.05 4.95
CA LEU A 90 6.89 1.81 4.41
C LEU A 90 6.68 2.83 3.29
N ALA A 91 6.24 2.37 2.14
CA ALA A 91 6.09 3.25 0.98
C ALA A 91 4.83 2.93 0.18
N THR A 92 4.24 3.97 -0.41
CA THR A 92 3.10 3.82 -1.30
C THR A 92 3.10 4.93 -2.35
N LEU A 93 2.46 4.66 -3.48
CA LEU A 93 2.18 5.70 -4.47
C LEU A 93 0.92 6.44 -4.01
N LYS A 94 0.94 7.78 -4.10
CA LYS A 94 -0.23 8.58 -3.69
C LYS A 94 -1.45 8.23 -4.53
N PRO A 95 -2.53 7.79 -3.92
CA PRO A 95 -3.77 7.51 -4.65
C PRO A 95 -4.27 8.71 -5.46
N THR A 96 -4.14 9.92 -4.93
CA THR A 96 -4.57 11.13 -5.66
C THR A 96 -3.79 11.30 -6.96
N THR A 97 -2.49 11.02 -6.96
CA THR A 97 -1.66 11.12 -8.16
C THR A 97 -2.01 10.03 -9.17
N LEU A 98 -2.19 8.79 -8.69
CA LEU A 98 -2.54 7.67 -9.57
C LEU A 98 -3.89 7.88 -10.23
N LEU A 99 -4.90 8.25 -9.46
CA LEU A 99 -6.25 8.38 -10.00
C LEU A 99 -6.40 9.61 -10.88
N ALA A 100 -5.54 10.61 -10.71
CA ALA A 100 -5.53 11.77 -11.61
C ALA A 100 -5.17 11.40 -13.05
N LEU A 101 -4.48 10.27 -13.25
CA LEU A 101 -4.11 9.80 -14.59
C LEU A 101 -5.31 9.39 -15.43
N PHE A 102 -6.45 9.14 -14.82
CA PHE A 102 -7.65 8.66 -15.53
C PHE A 102 -8.57 9.76 -16.00
N ASP A 103 -8.20 11.02 -15.75
CA ASP A 103 -8.92 12.20 -16.25
C ASP A 103 -10.44 12.14 -15.99
N THR A 104 -10.81 11.67 -14.80
CA THR A 104 -12.20 11.55 -14.37
C THR A 104 -12.38 12.39 -13.10
N PRO A 105 -12.93 13.62 -13.22
CA PRO A 105 -13.00 14.54 -12.07
C PRO A 105 -13.72 13.97 -10.85
N GLN A 106 -14.67 13.08 -11.06
CA GLN A 106 -15.45 12.46 -9.98
C GLN A 106 -14.58 11.61 -9.04
N LEU A 107 -13.39 11.21 -9.49
CA LEU A 107 -12.50 10.38 -8.66
C LEU A 107 -11.76 11.20 -7.59
N LYS A 108 -11.67 12.52 -7.76
CA LYS A 108 -10.83 13.35 -6.91
C LYS A 108 -11.15 13.25 -5.43
N SER A 109 -12.43 13.31 -5.09
CA SER A 109 -12.89 13.27 -3.71
C SER A 109 -12.61 11.92 -3.06
N VAL A 110 -12.93 10.84 -3.77
CA VAL A 110 -12.68 9.47 -3.26
C VAL A 110 -11.18 9.21 -3.12
N ALA A 111 -10.40 9.66 -4.11
CA ALA A 111 -8.95 9.49 -4.07
C ALA A 111 -8.34 10.17 -2.83
N GLN A 112 -8.83 11.35 -2.49
CA GLN A 112 -8.35 12.07 -1.31
C GLN A 112 -8.71 11.33 -0.03
N GLU A 113 -9.93 10.82 0.08
CA GLU A 113 -10.36 10.05 1.24
C GLU A 113 -9.50 8.79 1.43
N VAL A 114 -9.28 8.07 0.34
CA VAL A 114 -8.45 6.86 0.36
C VAL A 114 -7.02 7.21 0.77
N GLU A 115 -6.45 8.26 0.17
CA GLU A 115 -5.09 8.67 0.50
C GLU A 115 -4.96 9.05 1.97
N ASP A 116 -5.90 9.82 2.50
CA ASP A 116 -5.86 10.24 3.91
C ASP A 116 -5.87 9.03 4.83
N THR A 117 -6.67 8.02 4.52
CA THR A 117 -6.74 6.79 5.31
C THR A 117 -5.47 5.96 5.17
N ILE A 118 -4.94 5.82 3.96
CA ILE A 118 -3.69 5.10 3.72
C ILE A 118 -2.54 5.74 4.49
N VAL A 119 -2.44 7.07 4.46
CA VAL A 119 -1.41 7.78 5.23
C VAL A 119 -1.56 7.53 6.72
N LYS A 120 -2.78 7.56 7.23
CA LYS A 120 -3.06 7.26 8.63
C LYS A 120 -2.63 5.84 8.99
N ILE A 121 -2.98 4.87 8.15
CA ILE A 121 -2.60 3.48 8.34
C ILE A 121 -1.08 3.33 8.41
N MET A 122 -0.37 3.97 7.48
CA MET A 122 1.08 3.90 7.42
C MET A 122 1.73 4.54 8.65
N LYS A 123 1.20 5.68 9.10
CA LYS A 123 1.71 6.35 10.30
C LYS A 123 1.49 5.49 11.55
N GLU A 124 0.34 4.87 11.67
CA GLU A 124 0.07 3.96 12.79
C GLU A 124 1.02 2.75 12.77
N ALA A 125 1.25 2.20 11.59
CA ALA A 125 2.16 1.05 11.45
C ALA A 125 3.61 1.41 11.74
N ALA A 126 4.04 2.61 11.36
CA ALA A 126 5.42 3.06 11.52
C ALA A 126 5.75 3.50 12.95
N SER A 127 4.76 3.93 13.72
CA SER A 127 4.97 4.46 15.06
C SER A 127 5.04 3.34 16.10
N GLY A 128 5.63 3.65 17.19
CA GLY A 128 5.73 2.73 18.30
C GLY A 128 7.07 2.26 18.57
#